data_2437dd04c106385109ddbed9e504edb3
#
_entry.id   2437dd04c106385109ddbed9e504edb3
#
_cell.length_a   1.000
_cell.length_b   1.000
_cell.length_c   1.000
_cell.angle_alpha   90.00
_cell.angle_beta   90.00
_cell.angle_gamma   90.00
#
_symmetry.space_group_name_H-M   'P 1'
#
loop_
_entity.id
_entity.type
_entity.pdbx_description
1 polymer ?
#
loop_
_entity_poly.entity_id
_entity_poly.type
_entity_poly.pdbx_seq_one_letter_code
_entity_poly.pdbx_strand_id
1 'polypeptide(L)'
;MNNPEETQAKGTNGAGPKRVEMALPQWAISLIRPVIGFGSRMFWQLEHKGLENIPPNGGLIVAANHQSYGDPFWLAQPIKRPIRFLAWSEAFSWPVVGRTIRWLGAWPLQVSGSDPAAIRRSLTWLRDGGVVVIFPEGERGQADGSMIRMKAGAVRMALEAGVPILPVTVRGGNQVWPASKLLPRPGKVEIIYHLPFTPEPLPGEET
;
A
#
# COMPACT_ATOMS: atom_id res chain seq x y z
N MET A 1 15.52 63.88 -4.60
CA MET A 1 14.09 63.61 -4.62
C MET A 1 13.83 62.65 -5.75
N ASN A 2 13.85 61.37 -5.53
CA ASN A 2 13.24 60.36 -6.38
C ASN A 2 13.10 59.08 -5.53
N ASN A 3 11.87 58.68 -5.42
CA ASN A 3 11.39 57.53 -4.62
C ASN A 3 11.67 56.25 -5.39
N PRO A 4 12.25 55.18 -4.82
CA PRO A 4 12.30 53.90 -5.51
C PRO A 4 11.01 53.10 -5.25
N GLU A 5 10.44 52.63 -6.32
CA GLU A 5 9.22 51.82 -6.40
C GLU A 5 9.35 50.51 -5.64
N GLU A 6 8.34 50.25 -4.82
CA GLU A 6 8.05 48.96 -4.22
C GLU A 6 7.71 47.93 -5.30
N THR A 7 8.61 46.99 -5.54
CA THR A 7 8.31 45.80 -6.32
C THR A 7 7.57 44.79 -5.43
N GLN A 8 6.25 44.76 -5.54
CA GLN A 8 5.42 43.74 -4.95
C GLN A 8 5.76 42.35 -5.51
N ALA A 9 6.37 41.53 -4.70
CA ALA A 9 6.52 40.10 -4.96
C ALA A 9 5.14 39.43 -4.99
N LYS A 10 4.68 39.02 -6.18
CA LYS A 10 3.51 38.19 -6.37
C LYS A 10 3.74 36.86 -5.66
N GLY A 11 3.01 36.65 -4.57
CA GLY A 11 2.94 35.37 -3.88
C GLY A 11 2.43 34.27 -4.84
N THR A 12 3.27 33.30 -5.11
CA THR A 12 2.88 32.06 -5.78
C THR A 12 1.99 31.28 -4.82
N ASN A 13 0.69 31.29 -5.08
CA ASN A 13 -0.27 30.42 -4.44
C ASN A 13 0.13 28.96 -4.70
N GLY A 14 0.85 28.36 -3.76
CA GLY A 14 1.12 26.94 -3.73
C GLY A 14 -0.20 26.21 -3.50
N ALA A 15 -0.80 25.68 -4.57
CA ALA A 15 -1.90 24.74 -4.47
C ALA A 15 -1.39 23.54 -3.65
N GLY A 16 -1.87 23.39 -2.41
CA GLY A 16 -1.59 22.23 -1.58
C GLY A 16 -1.96 20.95 -2.32
N PRO A 17 -1.34 19.82 -1.99
CA PRO A 17 -1.56 18.57 -2.69
C PRO A 17 -3.06 18.25 -2.68
N LYS A 18 -3.66 18.12 -3.88
CA LYS A 18 -5.05 17.73 -4.05
C LYS A 18 -5.26 16.45 -3.22
N ARG A 19 -6.18 16.50 -2.23
CA ARG A 19 -6.58 15.33 -1.46
C ARG A 19 -7.02 14.27 -2.47
N VAL A 20 -6.32 13.14 -2.50
CA VAL A 20 -6.77 11.95 -3.25
C VAL A 20 -7.89 11.37 -2.40
N GLU A 21 -9.11 11.86 -2.64
CA GLU A 21 -10.29 11.38 -1.95
C GLU A 21 -10.55 9.94 -2.38
N MET A 22 -10.86 9.08 -1.40
CA MET A 22 -11.40 7.75 -1.71
C MET A 22 -12.74 7.97 -2.41
N ALA A 23 -12.90 7.46 -3.61
CA ALA A 23 -14.14 7.58 -4.36
C ALA A 23 -15.32 6.86 -3.69
N LEU A 24 -15.04 5.88 -2.83
CA LEU A 24 -16.05 5.15 -2.07
C LEU A 24 -15.98 5.50 -0.58
N PRO A 25 -17.11 5.88 0.04
CA PRO A 25 -17.19 6.12 1.46
C PRO A 25 -17.02 4.80 2.25
N GLN A 26 -16.53 4.88 3.49
CA GLN A 26 -16.24 3.72 4.33
C GLN A 26 -17.45 2.78 4.51
N TRP A 27 -18.67 3.33 4.59
CA TRP A 27 -19.88 2.50 4.70
C TRP A 27 -20.10 1.63 3.46
N ALA A 28 -19.82 2.15 2.25
CA ALA A 28 -19.95 1.38 1.00
C ALA A 28 -18.91 0.26 0.92
N ILE A 29 -17.67 0.55 1.35
CA ILE A 29 -16.61 -0.45 1.47
C ILE A 29 -17.01 -1.55 2.44
N SER A 30 -17.63 -1.19 3.58
CA SER A 30 -18.07 -2.16 4.59
C SER A 30 -19.18 -3.09 4.09
N LEU A 31 -20.05 -2.62 3.20
CA LEU A 31 -21.11 -3.44 2.57
C LEU A 31 -20.56 -4.37 1.47
N ILE A 32 -19.60 -3.88 0.68
CA ILE A 32 -19.03 -4.64 -0.43
C ILE A 32 -18.04 -5.70 0.06
N ARG A 33 -17.29 -5.40 1.13
CA ARG A 33 -16.24 -6.28 1.68
C ARG A 33 -16.70 -7.73 1.95
N PRO A 34 -17.84 -8.02 2.63
CA PRO A 34 -18.28 -9.40 2.86
C PRO A 34 -18.63 -10.13 1.57
N VAL A 35 -19.19 -9.44 0.57
CA VAL A 35 -19.51 -10.02 -0.74
C VAL A 35 -18.23 -10.42 -1.47
N ILE A 36 -17.24 -9.52 -1.51
CA ILE A 36 -15.91 -9.83 -2.09
C ILE A 36 -15.25 -10.96 -1.31
N GLY A 37 -15.33 -10.95 0.03
CA GLY A 37 -14.75 -11.99 0.87
C GLY A 37 -15.37 -13.37 0.63
N PHE A 38 -16.68 -13.41 0.50
CA PHE A 38 -17.39 -14.67 0.15
C PHE A 38 -16.99 -15.16 -1.24
N GLY A 39 -17.03 -14.30 -2.25
CA GLY A 39 -16.60 -14.64 -3.62
C GLY A 39 -15.15 -15.11 -3.67
N SER A 40 -14.26 -14.47 -2.94
CA SER A 40 -12.86 -14.87 -2.85
C SER A 40 -12.67 -16.25 -2.22
N ARG A 41 -13.44 -16.57 -1.17
CA ARG A 41 -13.40 -17.90 -0.56
C ARG A 41 -13.91 -18.99 -1.49
N MET A 42 -14.98 -18.72 -2.22
CA MET A 42 -15.55 -19.69 -3.15
C MET A 42 -14.65 -19.92 -4.38
N PHE A 43 -14.08 -18.85 -4.94
CA PHE A 43 -13.31 -18.93 -6.18
C PHE A 43 -11.84 -19.30 -5.96
N TRP A 44 -11.20 -18.76 -4.88
CA TRP A 44 -9.79 -18.96 -4.61
C TRP A 44 -9.50 -19.76 -3.33
N GLN A 45 -10.51 -20.38 -2.72
CA GLN A 45 -10.33 -21.05 -1.42
C GLN A 45 -9.45 -20.24 -0.47
N LEU A 46 -9.75 -18.91 -0.41
CA LEU A 46 -8.93 -17.94 0.29
C LEU A 46 -8.93 -18.20 1.80
N GLU A 47 -7.75 -18.44 2.33
CA GLU A 47 -7.51 -18.64 3.77
C GLU A 47 -6.67 -17.51 4.35
N HIS A 48 -7.01 -17.04 5.55
CA HIS A 48 -6.24 -16.09 6.32
C HIS A 48 -5.76 -16.75 7.61
N LYS A 49 -4.46 -16.60 7.94
CA LYS A 49 -3.83 -17.11 9.16
C LYS A 49 -3.14 -16.00 9.91
N GLY A 50 -3.10 -16.06 11.24
CA GLY A 50 -2.44 -15.06 12.08
C GLY A 50 -3.20 -13.73 12.15
N LEU A 51 -4.54 -13.76 12.06
CA LEU A 51 -5.37 -12.55 12.11
C LEU A 51 -5.22 -11.79 13.43
N GLU A 52 -4.92 -12.51 14.50
CA GLU A 52 -4.63 -12.00 15.84
C GLU A 52 -3.38 -11.11 15.89
N ASN A 53 -2.50 -11.24 14.91
CA ASN A 53 -1.27 -10.46 14.78
C ASN A 53 -1.51 -9.06 14.17
N ILE A 54 -2.71 -8.79 13.66
CA ILE A 54 -3.03 -7.48 13.06
C ILE A 54 -3.30 -6.46 14.18
N PRO A 55 -2.43 -5.44 14.38
CA PRO A 55 -2.66 -4.45 15.43
C PRO A 55 -3.99 -3.71 15.21
N PRO A 56 -4.85 -3.61 16.23
CA PRO A 56 -6.16 -2.99 16.09
C PRO A 56 -6.09 -1.47 15.92
N ASN A 57 -5.04 -0.82 16.42
CA ASN A 57 -4.88 0.63 16.45
C ASN A 57 -3.45 1.06 16.11
N GLY A 58 -3.24 2.37 15.96
CA GLY A 58 -1.93 2.97 15.69
C GLY A 58 -1.49 2.87 14.23
N GLY A 59 -0.43 3.58 13.87
CA GLY A 59 0.16 3.50 12.54
C GLY A 59 0.70 2.10 12.27
N LEU A 60 0.59 1.63 11.03
CA LEU A 60 1.05 0.28 10.67
C LEU A 60 1.52 0.23 9.22
N ILE A 61 2.68 -0.35 9.01
CA ILE A 61 3.13 -0.74 7.68
C ILE A 61 2.86 -2.23 7.50
N VAL A 62 2.07 -2.59 6.49
CA VAL A 62 1.89 -3.98 6.05
C VAL A 62 2.84 -4.23 4.90
N ALA A 63 3.83 -5.08 5.11
CA ALA A 63 4.85 -5.44 4.12
C ALA A 63 4.62 -6.87 3.62
N ALA A 64 4.28 -7.03 2.35
CA ALA A 64 3.95 -8.32 1.75
C ALA A 64 4.80 -8.61 0.52
N ASN A 65 5.03 -9.90 0.21
CA ASN A 65 5.48 -10.31 -1.10
C ASN A 65 4.38 -10.11 -2.15
N HIS A 66 4.74 -9.92 -3.41
CA HIS A 66 3.80 -9.56 -4.48
C HIS A 66 3.81 -10.60 -5.61
N GLN A 67 2.81 -11.46 -5.68
CA GLN A 67 2.73 -12.54 -6.65
C GLN A 67 1.64 -12.36 -7.71
N SER A 68 0.64 -11.48 -7.44
CA SER A 68 -0.60 -11.48 -8.19
C SER A 68 -1.26 -10.11 -8.21
N TYR A 69 -2.12 -9.88 -9.20
CA TYR A 69 -3.02 -8.72 -9.21
C TYR A 69 -4.04 -8.75 -8.06
N GLY A 70 -4.32 -9.94 -7.50
CA GLY A 70 -5.26 -10.12 -6.40
C GLY A 70 -4.72 -9.78 -5.02
N ASP A 71 -3.40 -9.75 -4.84
CA ASP A 71 -2.77 -9.62 -3.52
C ASP A 71 -3.27 -8.41 -2.69
N PRO A 72 -3.37 -7.19 -3.25
CA PRO A 72 -3.85 -6.04 -2.48
C PRO A 72 -5.28 -6.26 -1.94
N PHE A 73 -6.12 -6.93 -2.71
CA PHE A 73 -7.51 -7.21 -2.32
C PHE A 73 -7.58 -8.27 -1.22
N TRP A 74 -6.83 -9.37 -1.40
CA TRP A 74 -6.87 -10.49 -0.46
C TRP A 74 -6.31 -10.11 0.91
N LEU A 75 -5.14 -9.47 0.94
CA LEU A 75 -4.51 -9.10 2.20
C LEU A 75 -5.23 -7.96 2.95
N ALA A 76 -6.02 -7.13 2.24
CA ALA A 76 -6.74 -6.03 2.89
C ALA A 76 -8.07 -6.47 3.53
N GLN A 77 -8.62 -7.63 3.16
CA GLN A 77 -9.95 -8.04 3.61
C GLN A 77 -10.14 -8.03 5.13
N PRO A 78 -9.25 -8.57 5.97
CA PRO A 78 -9.44 -8.60 7.41
C PRO A 78 -9.11 -7.27 8.10
N ILE A 79 -8.41 -6.36 7.45
CA ILE A 79 -7.99 -5.09 8.05
C ILE A 79 -9.16 -4.10 7.99
N LYS A 80 -9.82 -3.87 9.12
CA LYS A 80 -11.03 -3.02 9.21
C LYS A 80 -10.75 -1.53 9.26
N ARG A 81 -9.47 -1.14 9.33
CA ARG A 81 -9.04 0.27 9.39
C ARG A 81 -8.80 0.85 7.99
N PRO A 82 -8.78 2.19 7.84
CA PRO A 82 -8.45 2.82 6.57
C PRO A 82 -7.05 2.46 6.09
N ILE A 83 -6.96 1.93 4.87
CA ILE A 83 -5.71 1.48 4.25
C ILE A 83 -5.35 2.40 3.09
N ARG A 84 -4.05 2.60 2.90
CA ARG A 84 -3.46 3.17 1.69
C ARG A 84 -2.48 2.19 1.08
N PHE A 85 -2.55 2.03 -0.24
CA PHE A 85 -1.61 1.22 -1.00
C PHE A 85 -0.62 2.13 -1.71
N LEU A 86 0.65 1.79 -1.70
CA LEU A 86 1.62 2.42 -2.60
C LEU A 86 1.68 1.61 -3.89
N ALA A 87 1.26 2.20 -4.98
CA ALA A 87 1.18 1.55 -6.28
C ALA A 87 1.97 2.34 -7.33
N TRP A 88 2.56 1.62 -8.26
CA TRP A 88 3.35 2.17 -9.35
C TRP A 88 2.58 3.27 -10.10
N SER A 89 3.23 4.43 -10.28
CA SER A 89 2.60 5.64 -10.80
C SER A 89 1.99 5.46 -12.20
N GLU A 90 2.65 4.69 -13.07
CA GLU A 90 2.17 4.44 -14.43
C GLU A 90 0.87 3.62 -14.46
N ALA A 91 0.63 2.76 -13.46
CA ALA A 91 -0.62 2.00 -13.37
C ALA A 91 -1.85 2.90 -13.24
N PHE A 92 -1.66 4.14 -12.76
CA PHE A 92 -2.74 5.13 -12.66
C PHE A 92 -3.16 5.71 -14.01
N SER A 93 -2.35 5.61 -15.05
CA SER A 93 -2.69 6.03 -16.41
C SER A 93 -3.55 5.01 -17.17
N TRP A 94 -3.60 3.76 -16.72
CA TRP A 94 -4.38 2.71 -17.35
C TRP A 94 -5.89 2.91 -17.08
N PRO A 95 -6.76 2.93 -18.12
CA PRO A 95 -8.15 3.40 -17.97
C PRO A 95 -8.96 2.66 -16.91
N VAL A 96 -8.90 1.34 -16.87
CA VAL A 96 -9.65 0.51 -15.91
C VAL A 96 -8.88 0.36 -14.60
N VAL A 97 -7.62 -0.06 -14.67
CA VAL A 97 -6.77 -0.31 -13.49
C VAL A 97 -6.59 0.96 -12.68
N GLY A 98 -6.24 2.08 -13.34
CA GLY A 98 -6.02 3.36 -12.66
C GLY A 98 -7.25 3.87 -11.92
N ARG A 99 -8.45 3.66 -12.47
CA ARG A 99 -9.71 4.00 -11.79
C ARG A 99 -9.94 3.10 -10.57
N THR A 100 -9.75 1.80 -10.74
CA THR A 100 -9.94 0.81 -9.67
C THR A 100 -9.00 1.04 -8.50
N ILE A 101 -7.70 1.24 -8.75
CA ILE A 101 -6.73 1.43 -7.67
C ILE A 101 -6.94 2.77 -6.93
N ARG A 102 -7.40 3.83 -7.62
CA ARG A 102 -7.81 5.08 -6.96
C ARG A 102 -8.99 4.85 -6.02
N TRP A 103 -10.01 4.11 -6.46
CA TRP A 103 -11.17 3.78 -5.62
C TRP A 103 -10.79 2.98 -4.37
N LEU A 104 -9.76 2.14 -4.49
CA LEU A 104 -9.20 1.37 -3.37
C LEU A 104 -8.30 2.20 -2.46
N GLY A 105 -8.12 3.49 -2.74
CA GLY A 105 -7.30 4.37 -1.92
C GLY A 105 -5.80 4.23 -2.17
N ALA A 106 -5.39 3.71 -3.33
CA ALA A 106 -3.99 3.66 -3.70
C ALA A 106 -3.42 5.06 -3.95
N TRP A 107 -2.16 5.23 -3.57
CA TRP A 107 -1.36 6.41 -3.86
C TRP A 107 -0.28 6.09 -4.88
N PRO A 108 -0.06 6.98 -5.85
CA PRO A 108 1.02 6.78 -6.80
C PRO A 108 2.38 6.88 -6.10
N LEU A 109 3.28 5.99 -6.49
CA LEU A 109 4.68 5.95 -6.08
C LEU A 109 5.55 5.81 -7.32
N GLN A 110 6.53 6.69 -7.48
CA GLN A 110 7.59 6.52 -8.47
C GLN A 110 8.58 5.47 -7.99
N VAL A 111 8.61 4.33 -8.66
CA VAL A 111 9.49 3.20 -8.30
C VAL A 111 10.91 3.42 -8.81
N SER A 112 11.07 4.17 -9.91
CA SER A 112 12.35 4.59 -10.47
C SER A 112 12.75 5.95 -9.87
N GLY A 113 13.58 5.94 -8.82
CA GLY A 113 14.07 7.15 -8.18
C GLY A 113 13.47 7.40 -6.79
N SER A 114 13.58 8.63 -6.33
CA SER A 114 13.03 9.08 -5.05
C SER A 114 11.68 9.79 -5.27
N ASP A 115 10.68 9.48 -4.45
CA ASP A 115 9.40 10.18 -4.43
C ASP A 115 9.14 10.78 -3.02
N PRO A 116 9.76 11.93 -2.71
CA PRO A 116 9.61 12.56 -1.40
C PRO A 116 8.17 12.95 -1.07
N ALA A 117 7.33 13.21 -2.08
CA ALA A 117 5.94 13.58 -1.86
C ALA A 117 5.11 12.37 -1.41
N ALA A 118 5.30 11.20 -2.04
CA ALA A 118 4.65 9.96 -1.63
C ALA A 118 5.11 9.54 -0.22
N ILE A 119 6.42 9.65 0.06
CA ILE A 119 6.98 9.35 1.38
C ILE A 119 6.38 10.26 2.45
N ARG A 120 6.45 11.58 2.30
CA ARG A 120 5.88 12.53 3.28
C ARG A 120 4.40 12.27 3.55
N ARG A 121 3.61 12.03 2.50
CA ARG A 121 2.19 11.71 2.64
C ARG A 121 1.97 10.42 3.41
N SER A 122 2.78 9.40 3.16
CA SER A 122 2.72 8.11 3.88
C SER A 122 3.08 8.27 5.35
N LEU A 123 4.13 9.05 5.66
CA LEU A 123 4.55 9.34 7.02
C LEU A 123 3.47 10.08 7.81
N THR A 124 2.85 11.11 7.23
CA THR A 124 1.72 11.81 7.86
C THR A 124 0.58 10.83 8.15
N TRP A 125 0.19 10.01 7.17
CA TRP A 125 -0.86 9.00 7.33
C TRP A 125 -0.56 7.99 8.44
N LEU A 126 0.69 7.52 8.53
CA LEU A 126 1.13 6.58 9.57
C LEU A 126 1.09 7.22 10.96
N ARG A 127 1.57 8.47 11.10
CA ARG A 127 1.52 9.22 12.38
C ARG A 127 0.11 9.50 12.85
N ASP A 128 -0.83 9.65 11.91
CA ASP A 128 -2.28 9.79 12.19
C ASP A 128 -2.96 8.45 12.50
N GLY A 129 -2.20 7.36 12.65
CA GLY A 129 -2.73 6.04 12.99
C GLY A 129 -3.24 5.22 11.80
N GLY A 130 -2.93 5.63 10.57
CA GLY A 130 -3.35 4.92 9.35
C GLY A 130 -2.50 3.69 9.03
N VAL A 131 -2.99 2.89 8.08
CA VAL A 131 -2.29 1.71 7.57
C VAL A 131 -1.76 1.99 6.17
N VAL A 132 -0.48 1.68 5.94
CA VAL A 132 0.15 1.70 4.61
C VAL A 132 0.52 0.28 4.21
N VAL A 133 0.04 -0.16 3.05
CA VAL A 133 0.43 -1.43 2.45
C VAL A 133 1.49 -1.18 1.39
N ILE A 134 2.58 -1.90 1.49
CA ILE A 134 3.71 -1.83 0.57
C ILE A 134 4.14 -3.24 0.16
N PHE A 135 4.52 -3.38 -1.09
CA PHE A 135 5.19 -4.56 -1.61
C PHE A 135 6.68 -4.19 -1.81
N PRO A 136 7.56 -4.59 -0.87
CA PRO A 136 8.95 -4.14 -0.89
C PRO A 136 9.74 -4.60 -2.12
N GLU A 137 9.27 -5.60 -2.82
CA GLU A 137 9.81 -6.06 -4.10
C GLU A 137 9.76 -4.95 -5.17
N GLY A 138 8.75 -4.07 -5.12
CA GLY A 138 8.55 -2.97 -6.07
C GLY A 138 7.95 -3.40 -7.40
N GLU A 139 7.85 -4.69 -7.65
CA GLU A 139 7.21 -5.33 -8.79
C GLU A 139 6.67 -6.71 -8.40
N ARG A 140 5.97 -7.38 -9.29
CA ARG A 140 5.48 -8.74 -9.02
C ARG A 140 6.63 -9.75 -9.16
N GLY A 141 6.69 -10.69 -8.22
CA GLY A 141 7.67 -11.76 -8.16
C GLY A 141 7.65 -12.68 -9.39
N GLN A 142 8.54 -13.64 -9.40
CA GLN A 142 8.73 -14.57 -10.52
C GLN A 142 7.51 -15.49 -10.73
N ALA A 143 7.37 -16.04 -11.93
CA ALA A 143 6.25 -16.93 -12.27
C ALA A 143 6.21 -18.21 -11.42
N ASP A 144 7.35 -18.67 -10.92
CA ASP A 144 7.48 -19.81 -10.01
C ASP A 144 7.09 -19.49 -8.56
N GLY A 145 6.81 -18.22 -8.25
CA GLY A 145 6.45 -17.72 -6.92
C GLY A 145 7.65 -17.34 -6.05
N SER A 146 8.87 -17.40 -6.58
CA SER A 146 10.04 -16.91 -5.86
C SER A 146 9.97 -15.38 -5.69
N MET A 147 10.42 -14.92 -4.52
CA MET A 147 10.53 -13.51 -4.20
C MET A 147 11.77 -12.90 -4.84
N ILE A 148 11.67 -11.66 -5.26
CA ILE A 148 12.82 -10.86 -5.67
C ILE A 148 13.34 -10.03 -4.49
N ARG A 149 14.48 -9.38 -4.69
CA ARG A 149 15.14 -8.60 -3.63
C ARG A 149 14.23 -7.52 -3.08
N MET A 150 14.02 -7.52 -1.78
CA MET A 150 13.26 -6.49 -1.08
C MET A 150 14.04 -5.19 -0.95
N LYS A 151 13.37 -4.06 -1.19
CA LYS A 151 13.89 -2.71 -1.02
C LYS A 151 13.68 -2.21 0.41
N ALA A 152 14.60 -1.40 0.92
CA ALA A 152 14.57 -0.91 2.30
C ALA A 152 13.49 0.16 2.59
N GLY A 153 12.68 0.57 1.61
CA GLY A 153 11.72 1.66 1.75
C GLY A 153 10.70 1.48 2.87
N ALA A 154 10.21 0.25 3.08
CA ALA A 154 9.29 -0.05 4.17
C ALA A 154 9.93 0.15 5.55
N VAL A 155 11.16 -0.33 5.72
CA VAL A 155 11.91 -0.21 6.98
C VAL A 155 12.24 1.25 7.28
N ARG A 156 12.71 2.01 6.28
CA ARG A 156 12.99 3.45 6.44
C ARG A 156 11.75 4.24 6.85
N MET A 157 10.61 3.99 6.20
CA MET A 157 9.35 4.64 6.60
C MET A 157 8.91 4.25 8.01
N ALA A 158 9.09 2.99 8.41
CA ALA A 158 8.73 2.53 9.75
C ALA A 158 9.58 3.22 10.82
N LEU A 159 10.90 3.29 10.62
CA LEU A 159 11.84 4.00 11.50
C LEU A 159 11.46 5.48 11.63
N GLU A 160 11.25 6.18 10.51
CA GLU A 160 10.96 7.61 10.49
C GLU A 160 9.57 7.94 11.08
N ALA A 161 8.58 7.05 10.92
CA ALA A 161 7.24 7.22 11.48
C ALA A 161 7.13 6.70 12.93
N GLY A 162 8.07 5.89 13.41
CA GLY A 162 8.01 5.23 14.72
C GLY A 162 6.88 4.19 14.82
N VAL A 163 6.63 3.43 13.75
CA VAL A 163 5.51 2.48 13.66
C VAL A 163 5.98 1.06 13.39
N PRO A 164 5.23 0.04 13.83
CA PRO A 164 5.57 -1.35 13.54
C PRO A 164 5.36 -1.71 12.06
N ILE A 165 6.08 -2.75 11.64
CA ILE A 165 5.89 -3.47 10.38
C ILE A 165 5.19 -4.78 10.69
N LEU A 166 4.12 -5.07 9.96
CA LEU A 166 3.45 -6.37 9.92
C LEU A 166 3.88 -7.11 8.66
N PRO A 167 4.75 -8.11 8.76
CA PRO A 167 5.09 -8.94 7.61
C PRO A 167 3.89 -9.81 7.22
N VAL A 168 3.63 -9.92 5.92
CA VAL A 168 2.57 -10.76 5.38
C VAL A 168 3.12 -11.62 4.25
N THR A 169 2.81 -12.91 4.29
CA THR A 169 3.14 -13.83 3.19
C THR A 169 1.91 -14.15 2.37
N VAL A 170 1.98 -13.91 1.06
CA VAL A 170 1.01 -14.37 0.08
C VAL A 170 1.53 -15.65 -0.56
N ARG A 171 0.73 -16.72 -0.55
CA ARG A 171 1.03 -17.99 -1.20
C ARG A 171 -0.05 -18.34 -2.22
N GLY A 172 0.35 -18.90 -3.37
CA GLY A 172 -0.55 -19.34 -4.42
C GLY A 172 -1.06 -18.24 -5.35
N GLY A 173 -0.77 -16.97 -5.08
CA GLY A 173 -1.14 -15.85 -5.93
C GLY A 173 -0.64 -16.00 -7.36
N ASN A 174 0.61 -16.42 -7.54
CA ASN A 174 1.23 -16.71 -8.84
C ASN A 174 0.55 -17.83 -9.61
N GLN A 175 -0.13 -18.76 -8.94
CA GLN A 175 -0.83 -19.87 -9.58
C GLN A 175 -2.21 -19.46 -10.08
N VAL A 176 -2.91 -18.58 -9.35
CA VAL A 176 -4.30 -18.22 -9.63
C VAL A 176 -4.45 -16.97 -10.49
N TRP A 177 -3.58 -15.97 -10.33
CA TRP A 177 -3.63 -14.74 -11.12
C TRP A 177 -2.27 -14.08 -11.31
N PRO A 178 -1.33 -14.77 -12.00
CA PRO A 178 0.00 -14.23 -12.25
C PRO A 178 -0.03 -12.99 -13.16
N ALA A 179 1.03 -12.22 -13.14
CA ALA A 179 1.21 -11.03 -13.98
C ALA A 179 1.07 -11.32 -15.49
N SER A 180 1.38 -12.55 -15.92
CA SER A 180 1.29 -13.00 -17.31
C SER A 180 -0.12 -13.34 -17.79
N LYS A 181 -1.13 -13.34 -16.92
CA LYS A 181 -2.52 -13.69 -17.26
C LYS A 181 -3.48 -12.54 -17.02
N LEU A 182 -4.32 -12.24 -18.02
CA LEU A 182 -5.34 -11.21 -17.92
C LEU A 182 -6.47 -11.61 -16.97
N LEU A 183 -6.89 -12.87 -17.01
CA LEU A 183 -8.02 -13.37 -16.21
C LEU A 183 -7.52 -14.31 -15.11
N PRO A 184 -8.15 -14.22 -13.91
CA PRO A 184 -7.87 -15.14 -12.83
C PRO A 184 -8.46 -16.52 -13.12
N ARG A 185 -7.95 -17.54 -12.43
CA ARG A 185 -8.47 -18.91 -12.42
C ARG A 185 -8.71 -19.37 -10.98
N PRO A 186 -9.59 -20.36 -10.80
CA PRO A 186 -9.78 -20.98 -9.49
C PRO A 186 -8.50 -21.58 -8.94
N GLY A 187 -8.38 -21.64 -7.63
CA GLY A 187 -7.23 -22.25 -6.96
C GLY A 187 -7.21 -21.91 -5.48
N LYS A 188 -6.10 -22.22 -4.83
CA LYS A 188 -5.93 -21.93 -3.40
C LYS A 188 -4.99 -20.73 -3.20
N VAL A 189 -5.42 -19.79 -2.34
CA VAL A 189 -4.61 -18.64 -1.89
C VAL A 189 -4.58 -18.63 -0.38
N GLU A 190 -3.41 -18.47 0.18
CA GLU A 190 -3.18 -18.37 1.62
C GLU A 190 -2.49 -17.05 1.94
N ILE A 191 -3.04 -16.30 2.90
CA ILE A 191 -2.48 -15.05 3.42
C ILE A 191 -2.10 -15.27 4.88
N ILE A 192 -0.82 -15.10 5.19
CA ILE A 192 -0.26 -15.34 6.54
C ILE A 192 0.22 -14.02 7.10
N TYR A 193 -0.38 -13.56 8.20
CA TYR A 193 0.04 -12.38 8.96
C TYR A 193 0.98 -12.84 10.07
N HIS A 194 2.26 -12.41 9.98
CA HIS A 194 3.26 -12.75 10.96
C HIS A 194 3.22 -11.79 12.16
N LEU A 195 4.02 -12.07 13.19
CA LEU A 195 4.14 -11.16 14.32
C LEU A 195 4.69 -9.80 13.86
N PRO A 196 4.05 -8.69 14.24
CA PRO A 196 4.57 -7.37 13.94
C PRO A 196 5.84 -7.10 14.75
N PHE A 197 6.73 -6.29 14.17
CA PHE A 197 7.95 -5.84 14.86
C PHE A 197 8.19 -4.36 14.58
N THR A 198 8.78 -3.66 15.53
CA THR A 198 9.22 -2.27 15.33
C THR A 198 10.72 -2.31 15.00
N PRO A 199 11.13 -1.81 13.82
CA PRO A 199 12.55 -1.76 13.51
C PRO A 199 13.26 -0.73 14.39
N GLU A 200 14.50 -1.02 14.74
CA GLU A 200 15.38 -0.13 15.48
C GLU A 200 16.53 0.34 14.57
N PRO A 201 17.01 1.59 14.72
CA PRO A 201 18.18 2.05 13.99
C PRO A 201 19.40 1.17 14.35
N LEU A 202 20.27 0.95 13.38
CA LEU A 202 21.54 0.30 13.67
C LEU A 202 22.41 1.22 14.53
N PRO A 203 23.21 0.65 15.48
CA PRO A 203 24.12 1.44 16.28
C PRO A 203 25.05 2.28 15.38
N GLY A 204 24.99 3.61 15.53
CA GLY A 204 25.78 4.57 14.73
C GLY A 204 25.10 5.12 13.46
N GLU A 205 23.89 4.71 13.12
CA GLU A 205 23.05 5.38 12.12
C GLU A 205 22.06 6.30 12.83
N GLU A 206 22.44 7.60 12.93
CA GLU A 206 21.47 8.63 13.28
C GLU A 206 20.53 8.83 12.08
N THR A 207 19.21 8.82 12.32
CA THR A 207 18.16 9.05 11.31
C THR A 207 18.02 10.54 10.96
#